data_bb3001d46caf2891e8885de03a986b18
#
_entry.id   bb3001d46caf2891e8885de03a986b18
#
_cell.length_a   1.000
_cell.length_b   1.000
_cell.length_c   1.000
_cell.angle_alpha   90.00
_cell.angle_beta   90.00
_cell.angle_gamma   90.00
#
_symmetry.space_group_name_H-M   'P 1'
#
loop_
_entity.id
_entity.type
_entity.pdbx_description
1 polymer ?
#
loop_
_entity_poly.entity_id
_entity_poly.type
_entity_poly.pdbx_seq_one_letter_code
_entity_poly.pdbx_strand_id
1 'polypeptide(L)'
;GYDGTSFVAYNRAYCSQYQPKFNKDAVKLAKDAGIANWRTYFEDKCGVHYFDGMYKNVDRPVLSAWKVKVPHGVNAPFALYERNPYYWQVDSEGNQLPYLDEVRWVFTEDKNDMVLRAIAGGTDFQARHIEAANFRSTSLQNEEKGNYKVHFRPKTDSSVLGYQINHTVKDPVKRELFTNKDFRIALSIAMDRDEIAESIFYGTVEPRQTSPLKMSKFYDEEMEKQYTEYNPDKANQILDSLGLDKYDEDGYRLMKNGKRLRIEFLTASFL
;
A
#
# COMPACT_ATOMS: atom_id res chain seq x y z
N GLY A 1 10.45 14.93 -1.21
CA GLY A 1 9.32 14.10 -0.81
C GLY A 1 8.57 13.56 -2.01
N TYR A 2 7.74 12.60 -1.76
CA TYR A 2 6.95 11.87 -2.79
C TYR A 2 6.17 12.83 -3.71
N ASP A 3 5.66 13.90 -3.15
CA ASP A 3 4.84 14.88 -3.87
C ASP A 3 5.65 15.83 -4.78
N GLY A 4 6.93 16.01 -4.52
CA GLY A 4 7.79 16.86 -5.35
C GLY A 4 7.99 16.34 -6.77
N THR A 5 8.07 15.02 -6.94
CA THR A 5 8.18 14.39 -8.27
C THR A 5 6.92 14.57 -9.10
N SER A 6 5.75 14.63 -8.49
CA SER A 6 4.48 14.86 -9.17
C SER A 6 4.42 16.27 -9.77
N PHE A 7 4.93 17.28 -9.09
CA PHE A 7 4.92 18.66 -9.62
C PHE A 7 5.81 18.84 -10.86
N VAL A 8 6.99 18.25 -10.86
CA VAL A 8 7.91 18.35 -12.00
C VAL A 8 7.54 17.41 -13.15
N ALA A 9 6.63 16.48 -12.93
CA ALA A 9 6.17 15.55 -13.94
C ALA A 9 5.26 16.21 -15.00
N TYR A 10 4.67 17.37 -14.73
CA TYR A 10 3.84 18.10 -15.69
C TYR A 10 4.70 18.99 -16.60
N ASN A 11 5.10 18.46 -17.77
CA ASN A 11 5.75 19.26 -18.80
C ASN A 11 4.78 20.30 -19.36
N ARG A 12 5.02 21.59 -19.12
CA ARG A 12 4.12 22.66 -19.53
C ARG A 12 3.90 22.70 -21.05
N ALA A 13 4.96 22.57 -21.84
CA ALA A 13 4.86 22.64 -23.30
C ALA A 13 4.00 21.50 -23.87
N TYR A 14 4.12 20.30 -23.30
CA TYR A 14 3.33 19.15 -23.70
C TYR A 14 1.91 19.21 -23.14
N CYS A 15 1.75 19.41 -21.85
CA CYS A 15 0.45 19.28 -21.18
C CYS A 15 -0.51 20.45 -21.44
N SER A 16 0.00 21.64 -21.77
CA SER A 16 -0.86 22.79 -22.12
C SER A 16 -1.71 22.54 -23.36
N GLN A 17 -1.32 21.61 -24.24
CA GLN A 17 -2.10 21.24 -25.43
C GLN A 17 -3.45 20.60 -25.08
N TYR A 18 -3.57 19.96 -23.92
CA TYR A 18 -4.74 19.22 -23.48
C TYR A 18 -5.62 19.96 -22.46
N GLN A 19 -5.29 21.23 -22.18
CA GLN A 19 -6.01 22.03 -21.19
C GLN A 19 -6.67 23.27 -21.85
N PRO A 20 -8.00 23.47 -21.71
CA PRO A 20 -8.71 24.58 -22.36
C PRO A 20 -8.21 25.97 -21.98
N LYS A 21 -7.61 26.14 -20.81
CA LYS A 21 -7.00 27.39 -20.37
C LYS A 21 -5.87 27.85 -21.31
N PHE A 22 -5.15 26.91 -21.92
CA PHE A 22 -3.97 27.16 -22.74
C PHE A 22 -4.18 26.84 -24.24
N ASN A 23 -5.11 25.92 -24.52
CA ASN A 23 -5.45 25.52 -25.87
C ASN A 23 -6.97 25.51 -26.09
N LYS A 24 -7.47 26.38 -26.96
CA LYS A 24 -8.91 26.47 -27.25
C LYS A 24 -9.48 25.18 -27.87
N ASP A 25 -8.65 24.39 -28.53
CA ASP A 25 -9.02 23.14 -29.21
C ASP A 25 -8.97 21.92 -28.26
N ALA A 26 -8.56 22.08 -27.00
CA ALA A 26 -8.41 20.95 -26.06
C ALA A 26 -9.70 20.11 -25.89
N VAL A 27 -10.86 20.75 -25.88
CA VAL A 27 -12.16 20.06 -25.82
C VAL A 27 -12.44 19.27 -27.10
N LYS A 28 -12.12 19.85 -28.28
CA LYS A 28 -12.23 19.17 -29.55
C LYS A 28 -11.30 17.99 -29.67
N LEU A 29 -10.04 18.14 -29.24
CA LEU A 29 -9.06 17.05 -29.22
C LEU A 29 -9.56 15.85 -28.39
N ALA A 30 -10.15 16.10 -27.23
CA ALA A 30 -10.74 15.04 -26.41
C ALA A 30 -11.88 14.31 -27.15
N LYS A 31 -12.77 15.08 -27.79
CA LYS A 31 -13.89 14.53 -28.56
C LYS A 31 -13.41 13.73 -29.77
N ASP A 32 -12.43 14.23 -30.51
CA ASP A 32 -11.85 13.56 -31.67
C ASP A 32 -11.13 12.26 -31.28
N ALA A 33 -10.59 12.20 -30.05
CA ALA A 33 -10.03 10.98 -29.45
C ALA A 33 -11.09 10.03 -28.87
N GLY A 34 -12.39 10.33 -28.96
CA GLY A 34 -13.48 9.50 -28.41
C GLY A 34 -13.61 9.56 -26.90
N ILE A 35 -13.00 10.57 -26.25
CA ILE A 35 -13.00 10.69 -24.79
C ILE A 35 -14.08 11.70 -24.35
N ALA A 36 -14.85 11.34 -23.32
CA ALA A 36 -16.06 12.07 -22.91
C ALA A 36 -15.82 13.54 -22.54
N ASN A 37 -14.65 13.86 -21.95
CA ASN A 37 -14.35 15.22 -21.58
C ASN A 37 -12.83 15.49 -21.57
N TRP A 38 -12.47 16.77 -21.63
CA TRP A 38 -11.06 17.19 -21.70
C TRP A 38 -10.24 16.87 -20.44
N ARG A 39 -10.88 16.74 -19.24
CA ARG A 39 -10.15 16.42 -17.99
C ARG A 39 -9.67 14.98 -18.05
N THR A 40 -10.54 14.05 -18.40
CA THR A 40 -10.16 12.65 -18.60
C THR A 40 -9.07 12.51 -19.65
N TYR A 41 -9.17 13.26 -20.76
CA TYR A 41 -8.14 13.27 -21.80
C TYR A 41 -6.82 13.87 -21.30
N PHE A 42 -6.87 14.93 -20.50
CA PHE A 42 -5.69 15.50 -19.86
C PHE A 42 -5.04 14.51 -18.90
N GLU A 43 -5.82 13.81 -18.10
CA GLU A 43 -5.32 12.76 -17.17
C GLU A 43 -4.68 11.60 -17.94
N ASP A 44 -5.31 11.17 -19.04
CA ASP A 44 -4.76 10.13 -19.93
C ASP A 44 -3.41 10.56 -20.56
N LYS A 45 -3.26 11.82 -20.93
CA LYS A 45 -2.04 12.35 -21.56
C LYS A 45 -0.97 12.79 -20.55
N CYS A 46 -1.37 13.38 -19.44
CA CYS A 46 -0.50 14.09 -18.51
C CYS A 46 -0.61 13.62 -17.05
N GLY A 47 -1.58 12.79 -16.70
CA GLY A 47 -1.79 12.31 -15.34
C GLY A 47 -0.54 11.66 -14.73
N VAL A 48 -0.39 11.75 -13.41
CA VAL A 48 0.80 11.29 -12.68
C VAL A 48 0.49 10.10 -11.77
N HIS A 49 -0.75 9.64 -11.73
CA HIS A 49 -1.15 8.46 -10.98
C HIS A 49 -0.75 7.16 -11.71
N TYR A 50 -0.69 6.05 -10.96
CA TYR A 50 -0.23 4.76 -11.45
C TYR A 50 -0.94 4.23 -12.70
N PHE A 51 -2.20 4.62 -12.91
CA PHE A 51 -3.01 4.14 -14.03
C PHE A 51 -3.18 5.16 -15.15
N ASP A 52 -2.53 6.31 -15.03
CA ASP A 52 -2.67 7.46 -15.95
C ASP A 52 -1.51 7.56 -16.93
N GLY A 53 -1.46 8.67 -17.65
CA GLY A 53 -0.53 8.95 -18.71
C GLY A 53 0.96 8.75 -18.39
N MET A 54 1.35 8.70 -17.09
CA MET A 54 2.74 8.46 -16.70
C MET A 54 3.25 7.08 -17.14
N TYR A 55 2.40 6.06 -17.13
CA TYR A 55 2.76 4.68 -17.46
C TYR A 55 2.12 4.17 -18.75
N LYS A 56 1.28 4.98 -19.40
CA LYS A 56 0.55 4.59 -20.61
C LYS A 56 0.95 5.40 -21.83
N ASN A 57 1.36 6.64 -21.65
CA ASN A 57 1.61 7.54 -22.77
C ASN A 57 3.08 7.54 -23.16
N VAL A 58 3.38 6.89 -24.27
CA VAL A 58 4.75 6.78 -24.85
C VAL A 58 5.31 8.12 -25.35
N ASP A 59 4.43 9.06 -25.74
CA ASP A 59 4.81 10.36 -26.28
C ASP A 59 5.08 11.42 -25.22
N ARG A 60 4.82 11.07 -23.94
CA ARG A 60 4.97 12.02 -22.85
C ARG A 60 6.44 12.28 -22.55
N PRO A 61 6.89 13.55 -22.55
CA PRO A 61 8.19 13.91 -22.03
C PRO A 61 8.28 13.66 -20.51
N VAL A 62 9.33 12.99 -20.06
CA VAL A 62 9.57 12.65 -18.66
C VAL A 62 10.96 13.08 -18.22
N LEU A 63 11.09 13.45 -16.93
CA LEU A 63 12.37 13.72 -16.26
C LEU A 63 12.90 12.50 -15.48
N SER A 64 12.13 11.41 -15.48
CA SER A 64 12.53 10.16 -14.82
C SER A 64 13.60 9.41 -15.60
N ALA A 65 14.30 8.49 -14.93
CA ALA A 65 15.32 7.64 -15.53
C ALA A 65 14.79 6.77 -16.68
N TRP A 66 13.51 6.47 -16.64
CA TRP A 66 12.83 5.56 -17.56
C TRP A 66 11.69 6.24 -18.28
N LYS A 67 11.51 5.94 -19.56
CA LYS A 67 10.34 6.31 -20.35
C LYS A 67 9.62 5.06 -20.87
N VAL A 68 8.32 5.16 -21.07
CA VAL A 68 7.47 4.05 -21.53
C VAL A 68 7.79 3.72 -22.99
N LYS A 69 8.02 2.44 -23.26
CA LYS A 69 8.19 1.87 -24.62
C LYS A 69 7.00 1.00 -24.99
N VAL A 70 6.57 0.10 -24.08
CA VAL A 70 5.34 -0.67 -24.19
C VAL A 70 4.49 -0.33 -22.98
N PRO A 71 3.31 0.27 -23.17
CA PRO A 71 2.48 0.74 -22.08
C PRO A 71 1.85 -0.39 -21.27
N HIS A 72 1.58 -0.11 -20.01
CA HIS A 72 0.77 -0.97 -19.14
C HIS A 72 -0.67 -1.11 -19.69
N GLY A 73 -1.17 -2.33 -19.70
CA GLY A 73 -2.59 -2.62 -19.97
C GLY A 73 -3.00 -2.59 -21.44
N VAL A 74 -2.07 -2.54 -22.39
CA VAL A 74 -2.35 -2.62 -23.83
C VAL A 74 -1.91 -3.98 -24.36
N ASN A 75 -2.75 -5.00 -24.22
CA ASN A 75 -2.62 -6.33 -24.83
C ASN A 75 -1.24 -7.01 -24.72
N ALA A 76 -0.44 -6.62 -23.73
CA ALA A 76 0.85 -7.21 -23.46
C ALA A 76 0.90 -7.77 -22.05
N PRO A 77 1.49 -8.95 -21.82
CA PRO A 77 1.67 -9.53 -20.49
C PRO A 77 2.76 -8.82 -19.68
N PHE A 78 3.31 -7.73 -20.21
CA PHE A 78 4.34 -6.92 -19.58
C PHE A 78 4.24 -5.46 -20.00
N ALA A 79 4.81 -4.56 -19.21
CA ALA A 79 5.18 -3.22 -19.64
C ALA A 79 6.70 -3.17 -19.84
N LEU A 80 7.15 -2.39 -20.84
CA LEU A 80 8.56 -2.20 -21.14
C LEU A 80 8.90 -0.72 -21.03
N TYR A 81 9.99 -0.47 -20.33
CA TYR A 81 10.56 0.87 -20.18
C TYR A 81 11.96 0.87 -20.74
N GLU A 82 12.34 1.93 -21.45
CA GLU A 82 13.69 2.14 -21.94
C GLU A 82 14.36 3.30 -21.21
N ARG A 83 15.69 3.28 -21.17
CA ARG A 83 16.50 4.33 -20.58
C ARG A 83 16.19 5.68 -21.23
N ASN A 84 15.98 6.70 -20.40
CA ASN A 84 15.84 8.08 -20.86
C ASN A 84 17.22 8.68 -21.15
N PRO A 85 17.58 8.95 -22.42
CA PRO A 85 18.90 9.51 -22.79
C PRO A 85 19.10 10.94 -22.29
N TYR A 86 18.05 11.60 -21.82
CA TYR A 86 18.09 12.95 -21.24
C TYR A 86 17.96 12.94 -19.71
N TYR A 87 18.14 11.79 -19.08
CA TYR A 87 18.10 11.74 -17.62
C TYR A 87 19.27 12.53 -17.04
N TRP A 88 18.99 13.38 -16.09
CA TRP A 88 19.92 14.41 -15.59
C TRP A 88 20.98 13.88 -14.60
N GLN A 89 20.76 12.71 -14.02
CA GLN A 89 21.61 12.18 -12.95
C GLN A 89 22.80 11.41 -13.53
N VAL A 90 23.95 11.67 -12.96
CA VAL A 90 25.20 10.96 -13.23
C VAL A 90 25.78 10.38 -11.94
N ASP A 91 26.67 9.39 -12.07
CA ASP A 91 27.45 8.89 -10.95
C ASP A 91 28.68 9.78 -10.66
N SER A 92 29.49 9.37 -9.68
CA SER A 92 30.71 10.11 -9.28
C SER A 92 31.78 10.19 -10.37
N GLU A 93 31.73 9.31 -11.37
CA GLU A 93 32.65 9.25 -12.50
C GLU A 93 32.12 9.98 -13.74
N GLY A 94 30.91 10.54 -13.66
CA GLY A 94 30.25 11.25 -14.75
C GLY A 94 29.48 10.35 -15.72
N ASN A 95 29.31 9.06 -15.44
CA ASN A 95 28.51 8.16 -16.24
C ASN A 95 27.03 8.45 -16.03
N GLN A 96 26.28 8.56 -17.10
CA GLN A 96 24.83 8.83 -17.03
C GLN A 96 24.06 7.60 -16.50
N LEU A 97 23.20 7.84 -15.51
CA LEU A 97 22.25 6.87 -15.01
C LEU A 97 20.98 6.83 -15.88
N PRO A 98 20.20 5.75 -15.85
CA PRO A 98 20.48 4.46 -15.23
C PRO A 98 21.47 3.62 -16.08
N TYR A 99 22.15 2.64 -15.45
CA TYR A 99 23.08 1.76 -16.18
C TYR A 99 22.39 0.73 -17.07
N LEU A 100 21.17 0.31 -16.70
CA LEU A 100 20.38 -0.63 -17.48
C LEU A 100 19.73 0.06 -18.68
N ASP A 101 19.62 -0.63 -19.81
CA ASP A 101 19.02 -0.10 -21.01
C ASP A 101 17.49 -0.23 -21.02
N GLU A 102 16.97 -1.34 -20.46
CA GLU A 102 15.54 -1.63 -20.42
C GLU A 102 15.13 -2.24 -19.09
N VAL A 103 13.89 -1.96 -18.68
CA VAL A 103 13.20 -2.61 -17.54
C VAL A 103 11.88 -3.17 -18.04
N ARG A 104 11.69 -4.47 -17.86
CA ARG A 104 10.44 -5.17 -18.18
C ARG A 104 9.69 -5.50 -16.90
N TRP A 105 8.49 -5.01 -16.77
CA TRP A 105 7.56 -5.38 -15.70
C TRP A 105 6.57 -6.42 -16.22
N VAL A 106 6.69 -7.62 -15.71
CA VAL A 106 5.77 -8.72 -16.04
C VAL A 106 4.60 -8.70 -15.07
N PHE A 107 3.40 -8.78 -15.61
CA PHE A 107 2.17 -8.81 -14.81
C PHE A 107 1.77 -10.23 -14.49
N THR A 108 1.24 -10.42 -13.29
CA THR A 108 0.65 -11.68 -12.84
C THR A 108 -0.56 -11.35 -11.99
N GLU A 109 -1.58 -12.19 -12.04
CA GLU A 109 -2.80 -12.05 -11.25
C GLU A 109 -2.69 -12.79 -9.90
N ASP A 110 -1.76 -13.75 -9.80
CA ASP A 110 -1.57 -14.57 -8.60
C ASP A 110 -0.16 -14.34 -8.01
N LYS A 111 -0.11 -14.13 -6.68
CA LYS A 111 1.16 -13.99 -5.94
C LYS A 111 2.01 -15.28 -5.99
N ASN A 112 1.39 -16.45 -6.06
CA ASN A 112 2.11 -17.71 -6.19
C ASN A 112 2.90 -17.77 -7.51
N ASP A 113 2.35 -17.22 -8.60
CA ASP A 113 3.04 -17.16 -9.90
C ASP A 113 4.30 -16.30 -9.82
N MET A 114 4.31 -15.25 -9.02
CA MET A 114 5.53 -14.44 -8.81
C MET A 114 6.65 -15.27 -8.19
N VAL A 115 6.32 -16.07 -7.16
CA VAL A 115 7.30 -16.92 -6.47
C VAL A 115 7.76 -18.05 -7.39
N LEU A 116 6.84 -18.71 -8.09
CA LEU A 116 7.17 -19.78 -9.05
C LEU A 116 8.04 -19.25 -10.19
N ARG A 117 7.78 -18.06 -10.70
CA ARG A 117 8.59 -17.40 -11.73
C ARG A 117 10.00 -17.10 -11.23
N ALA A 118 10.14 -16.61 -10.01
CA ALA A 118 11.45 -16.38 -9.40
C ALA A 118 12.24 -17.69 -9.24
N ILE A 119 11.61 -18.75 -8.72
CA ILE A 119 12.21 -20.09 -8.59
C ILE A 119 12.64 -20.67 -9.95
N ALA A 120 11.90 -20.35 -11.01
CA ALA A 120 12.25 -20.75 -12.38
C ALA A 120 13.34 -19.87 -13.02
N GLY A 121 13.90 -18.89 -12.31
CA GLY A 121 14.92 -17.98 -12.85
C GLY A 121 14.36 -16.93 -13.80
N GLY A 122 13.04 -16.73 -13.83
CA GLY A 122 12.37 -15.79 -14.74
C GLY A 122 12.19 -14.38 -14.17
N THR A 123 12.88 -14.05 -13.06
CA THR A 123 12.77 -12.74 -12.40
C THR A 123 14.15 -12.29 -11.92
N ASP A 124 14.62 -11.15 -12.40
CA ASP A 124 15.90 -10.56 -11.99
C ASP A 124 15.77 -9.77 -10.67
N PHE A 125 14.62 -9.17 -10.44
CA PHE A 125 14.36 -8.37 -9.24
C PHE A 125 12.88 -8.39 -8.84
N GLN A 126 12.59 -8.70 -7.56
CA GLN A 126 11.26 -8.63 -6.98
C GLN A 126 11.34 -8.13 -5.53
N ALA A 127 10.60 -7.08 -5.18
CA ALA A 127 10.64 -6.46 -3.86
C ALA A 127 9.29 -6.36 -3.14
N ARG A 128 8.16 -6.60 -3.82
CA ARG A 128 6.81 -6.45 -3.26
C ARG A 128 5.98 -7.72 -3.46
N HIS A 129 5.00 -7.91 -2.58
CA HIS A 129 3.99 -9.00 -2.64
C HIS A 129 4.54 -10.42 -2.47
N ILE A 130 5.82 -10.59 -2.14
CA ILE A 130 6.48 -11.87 -1.86
C ILE A 130 6.99 -11.96 -0.41
N GLU A 131 6.67 -10.97 0.40
CA GLU A 131 7.09 -10.86 1.80
C GLU A 131 6.26 -11.70 2.77
N ALA A 132 5.22 -12.38 2.30
CA ALA A 132 4.38 -13.21 3.14
C ALA A 132 5.18 -14.38 3.74
N ALA A 133 4.88 -14.73 5.00
CA ALA A 133 5.61 -15.75 5.75
C ALA A 133 5.63 -17.12 5.04
N ASN A 134 4.54 -17.47 4.34
CA ASN A 134 4.44 -18.71 3.56
C ASN A 134 5.40 -18.79 2.37
N PHE A 135 5.86 -17.65 1.83
CA PHE A 135 6.82 -17.65 0.71
C PHE A 135 8.28 -17.64 1.16
N ARG A 136 8.54 -17.25 2.41
CA ARG A 136 9.91 -17.10 2.93
C ARG A 136 10.72 -18.39 2.83
N SER A 137 10.19 -19.47 3.37
CA SER A 137 10.88 -20.78 3.35
C SER A 137 11.12 -21.27 1.93
N THR A 138 10.09 -21.24 1.08
CA THR A 138 10.17 -21.67 -0.31
C THR A 138 11.17 -20.84 -1.10
N SER A 139 11.21 -19.53 -0.91
CA SER A 139 12.16 -18.64 -1.59
C SER A 139 13.61 -18.92 -1.18
N LEU A 140 13.87 -19.09 0.12
CA LEU A 140 15.21 -19.41 0.62
C LEU A 140 15.73 -20.77 0.13
N GLN A 141 14.87 -21.79 0.11
CA GLN A 141 15.25 -23.14 -0.32
C GLN A 141 15.58 -23.25 -1.82
N ASN A 142 15.13 -22.27 -2.62
CA ASN A 142 15.29 -22.31 -4.07
C ASN A 142 16.24 -21.24 -4.62
N GLU A 143 17.05 -20.58 -3.78
CA GLU A 143 18.01 -19.54 -4.19
C GLU A 143 18.96 -20.04 -5.28
N GLU A 144 19.53 -21.22 -5.10
CA GLU A 144 20.48 -21.81 -6.06
C GLU A 144 19.77 -22.16 -7.38
N LYS A 145 18.62 -22.83 -7.31
CA LYS A 145 17.84 -23.23 -8.48
C LYS A 145 17.38 -22.04 -9.31
N GLY A 146 16.94 -20.98 -8.66
CA GLY A 146 16.43 -19.77 -9.31
C GLY A 146 17.51 -18.74 -9.65
N ASN A 147 18.78 -19.01 -9.25
CA ASN A 147 19.91 -18.09 -9.43
C ASN A 147 19.64 -16.68 -8.89
N TYR A 148 19.06 -16.57 -7.69
CA TYR A 148 18.80 -15.32 -7.01
C TYR A 148 19.28 -15.35 -5.55
N LYS A 149 19.22 -14.20 -4.87
CA LYS A 149 19.45 -14.07 -3.42
C LYS A 149 18.27 -13.38 -2.75
N VAL A 150 17.85 -13.91 -1.61
CA VAL A 150 16.82 -13.31 -0.75
C VAL A 150 17.47 -12.33 0.22
N HIS A 151 17.11 -11.07 0.13
CA HIS A 151 17.60 -10.02 1.01
C HIS A 151 16.48 -9.55 1.94
N PHE A 152 16.68 -9.72 3.25
CA PHE A 152 15.78 -9.16 4.26
C PHE A 152 16.13 -7.72 4.55
N ARG A 153 15.17 -6.84 4.44
CA ARG A 153 15.32 -5.42 4.77
C ARG A 153 14.25 -5.00 5.76
N PRO A 154 14.59 -4.20 6.79
CA PRO A 154 13.58 -3.62 7.65
C PRO A 154 12.65 -2.74 6.83
N LYS A 155 11.35 -2.93 7.00
CA LYS A 155 10.34 -2.03 6.43
C LYS A 155 10.18 -0.79 7.31
N THR A 156 9.77 0.31 6.71
CA THR A 156 9.37 1.51 7.45
C THR A 156 7.95 1.39 8.02
N ASP A 157 7.18 0.41 7.55
CA ASP A 157 5.87 0.10 8.10
C ASP A 157 6.04 -0.53 9.48
N SER A 158 5.41 0.04 10.49
CA SER A 158 5.57 -0.39 11.87
C SER A 158 4.63 -1.53 12.27
N SER A 159 3.73 -1.98 11.40
CA SER A 159 2.78 -3.04 11.68
C SER A 159 2.51 -3.90 10.44
N VAL A 160 2.42 -5.22 10.62
CA VAL A 160 1.97 -6.18 9.61
C VAL A 160 0.46 -6.43 9.68
N LEU A 161 -0.13 -6.24 10.86
CA LEU A 161 -1.57 -6.28 11.10
C LEU A 161 -1.93 -5.22 12.13
N GLY A 162 -2.80 -4.30 11.76
CA GLY A 162 -3.28 -3.25 12.65
C GLY A 162 -4.73 -2.89 12.38
N TYR A 163 -5.49 -2.64 13.45
CA TYR A 163 -6.86 -2.18 13.34
C TYR A 163 -6.94 -0.68 13.54
N GLN A 164 -7.51 0.00 12.56
CA GLN A 164 -7.79 1.43 12.62
C GLN A 164 -9.26 1.66 12.89
N ILE A 165 -9.58 2.32 14.00
CA ILE A 165 -10.95 2.58 14.41
C ILE A 165 -11.45 3.88 13.76
N ASN A 166 -12.60 3.80 13.08
CA ASN A 166 -13.20 4.95 12.40
C ASN A 166 -13.84 5.92 13.40
N HIS A 167 -13.17 7.03 13.69
CA HIS A 167 -13.67 8.09 14.57
C HIS A 167 -14.77 8.97 13.94
N THR A 168 -15.03 8.81 12.64
CA THR A 168 -16.03 9.60 11.90
C THR A 168 -17.23 8.79 11.45
N VAL A 169 -17.46 7.62 12.05
CA VAL A 169 -18.64 6.78 11.76
C VAL A 169 -19.93 7.60 11.92
N LYS A 170 -20.89 7.40 11.01
CA LYS A 170 -22.13 8.20 10.97
C LYS A 170 -23.04 7.98 12.19
N ASP A 171 -23.10 6.75 12.71
CA ASP A 171 -23.87 6.43 13.91
C ASP A 171 -23.27 7.14 15.13
N PRO A 172 -24.02 8.06 15.79
CA PRO A 172 -23.50 8.86 16.90
C PRO A 172 -23.17 8.01 18.15
N VAL A 173 -23.91 6.92 18.38
CA VAL A 173 -23.68 6.02 19.53
C VAL A 173 -22.39 5.23 19.31
N LYS A 174 -22.17 4.68 18.12
CA LYS A 174 -20.90 4.04 17.78
C LYS A 174 -19.74 5.04 17.78
N ARG A 175 -19.95 6.27 17.30
CA ARG A 175 -18.92 7.31 17.30
C ARG A 175 -18.45 7.63 18.71
N GLU A 176 -19.37 7.78 19.66
CA GLU A 176 -19.03 8.03 21.05
C GLU A 176 -18.15 6.90 21.60
N LEU A 177 -18.49 5.63 21.37
CA LEU A 177 -17.66 4.48 21.76
C LEU A 177 -16.31 4.47 21.06
N PHE A 178 -16.26 4.63 19.74
CA PHE A 178 -15.05 4.53 18.95
C PHE A 178 -14.04 5.64 19.25
N THR A 179 -14.53 6.83 19.65
CA THR A 179 -13.68 7.95 20.09
C THR A 179 -13.28 7.84 21.56
N ASN A 180 -13.92 6.98 22.34
CA ASN A 180 -13.55 6.73 23.74
C ASN A 180 -12.23 5.95 23.83
N LYS A 181 -11.27 6.45 24.60
CA LYS A 181 -9.95 5.83 24.77
C LYS A 181 -10.05 4.46 25.44
N ASP A 182 -10.87 4.35 26.50
CA ASP A 182 -10.98 3.13 27.29
C ASP A 182 -11.64 1.99 26.48
N PHE A 183 -12.59 2.33 25.61
CA PHE A 183 -13.15 1.37 24.65
C PHE A 183 -12.06 0.78 23.74
N ARG A 184 -11.16 1.61 23.21
CA ARG A 184 -10.05 1.16 22.37
C ARG A 184 -9.02 0.35 23.17
N ILE A 185 -8.76 0.72 24.42
CA ILE A 185 -7.92 -0.07 25.31
C ILE A 185 -8.52 -1.44 25.55
N ALA A 186 -9.81 -1.54 25.85
CA ALA A 186 -10.49 -2.81 26.04
C ALA A 186 -10.36 -3.72 24.79
N LEU A 187 -10.58 -3.18 23.60
CA LEU A 187 -10.37 -3.93 22.34
C LEU A 187 -8.90 -4.38 22.17
N SER A 188 -7.96 -3.54 22.59
CA SER A 188 -6.53 -3.86 22.48
C SER A 188 -6.13 -5.02 23.38
N ILE A 189 -6.51 -4.98 24.65
CA ILE A 189 -6.13 -6.03 25.63
C ILE A 189 -6.99 -7.30 25.54
N ALA A 190 -8.09 -7.27 24.77
CA ALA A 190 -8.87 -8.46 24.43
C ALA A 190 -8.25 -9.29 23.30
N MET A 191 -7.23 -8.76 22.63
CA MET A 191 -6.59 -9.41 21.48
C MET A 191 -5.40 -10.25 21.92
N ASP A 192 -5.46 -11.56 21.68
CA ASP A 192 -4.32 -12.47 21.88
C ASP A 192 -3.32 -12.31 20.72
N ARG A 193 -2.33 -11.44 20.95
CA ARG A 193 -1.31 -11.14 19.94
C ARG A 193 -0.28 -12.25 19.81
N ASP A 194 -0.04 -13.00 20.87
CA ASP A 194 0.91 -14.11 20.84
C ASP A 194 0.32 -15.27 20.02
N GLU A 195 -0.95 -15.60 20.23
CA GLU A 195 -1.64 -16.59 19.39
C GLU A 195 -1.67 -16.16 17.90
N ILE A 196 -1.95 -14.89 17.62
CA ILE A 196 -1.92 -14.36 16.24
C ILE A 196 -0.51 -14.46 15.66
N ALA A 197 0.52 -14.11 16.42
CA ALA A 197 1.91 -14.17 15.96
C ALA A 197 2.33 -15.59 15.61
N GLU A 198 1.96 -16.57 16.44
CA GLU A 198 2.30 -17.98 16.21
C GLU A 198 1.46 -18.61 15.09
N SER A 199 0.12 -18.47 15.15
CA SER A 199 -0.78 -19.20 14.22
C SER A 199 -0.78 -18.63 12.81
N ILE A 200 -0.66 -17.31 12.65
CA ILE A 200 -0.76 -16.64 11.35
C ILE A 200 0.63 -16.27 10.79
N PHE A 201 1.54 -15.85 11.66
CA PHE A 201 2.85 -15.36 11.25
C PHE A 201 4.02 -16.31 11.59
N TYR A 202 3.71 -17.52 12.06
CA TYR A 202 4.71 -18.56 12.36
C TYR A 202 5.85 -18.08 13.29
N GLY A 203 5.52 -17.25 14.29
CA GLY A 203 6.50 -16.68 15.22
C GLY A 203 7.49 -15.69 14.61
N THR A 204 7.23 -15.19 13.40
CA THR A 204 8.16 -14.28 12.69
C THR A 204 7.94 -12.80 12.98
N VAL A 205 6.96 -12.46 13.82
CA VAL A 205 6.59 -11.09 14.20
C VAL A 205 6.59 -10.91 15.72
N GLU A 206 6.82 -9.68 16.18
CA GLU A 206 6.73 -9.32 17.60
C GLU A 206 5.38 -8.64 17.87
N PRO A 207 4.63 -9.10 18.91
CA PRO A 207 3.44 -8.42 19.41
C PRO A 207 3.78 -7.03 19.94
N ARG A 208 3.16 -5.99 19.36
CA ARG A 208 3.39 -4.60 19.78
C ARG A 208 2.30 -3.65 19.29
N GLN A 209 2.30 -2.43 19.79
CA GLN A 209 1.53 -1.33 19.19
C GLN A 209 2.25 -0.78 17.96
N THR A 210 1.47 -0.11 17.10
CA THR A 210 2.03 0.67 16.00
C THR A 210 2.82 1.85 16.59
N SER A 211 4.13 1.77 16.48
CA SER A 211 5.09 2.75 16.99
C SER A 211 6.22 2.96 15.98
N PRO A 212 7.00 4.03 16.07
CA PRO A 212 8.22 4.15 15.29
C PRO A 212 9.14 2.95 15.48
N LEU A 213 9.88 2.57 14.44
CA LEU A 213 10.82 1.45 14.51
C LEU A 213 11.95 1.73 15.51
N LYS A 214 12.51 0.67 16.12
CA LYS A 214 13.64 0.75 17.08
C LYS A 214 14.86 1.53 16.54
N MET A 215 15.06 1.55 15.22
CA MET A 215 16.13 2.33 14.58
C MET A 215 15.79 3.81 14.37
N SER A 216 14.57 4.22 14.63
CA SER A 216 14.13 5.61 14.50
C SER A 216 14.55 6.43 15.73
N LYS A 217 14.98 7.68 15.51
CA LYS A 217 15.20 8.63 16.63
C LYS A 217 13.93 9.01 17.38
N PHE A 218 12.76 8.63 16.87
CA PHE A 218 11.45 8.84 17.50
C PHE A 218 10.92 7.58 18.16
N TYR A 219 11.75 6.54 18.29
CA TYR A 219 11.35 5.31 18.99
C TYR A 219 11.06 5.57 20.46
N ASP A 220 9.98 4.99 20.95
CA ASP A 220 9.54 5.05 22.32
C ASP A 220 9.03 3.67 22.73
N GLU A 221 9.70 3.06 23.71
CA GLU A 221 9.38 1.70 24.19
C GLU A 221 8.04 1.65 24.94
N GLU A 222 7.69 2.70 25.68
CA GLU A 222 6.39 2.76 26.37
C GLU A 222 5.25 2.82 25.34
N MET A 223 5.40 3.61 24.28
CA MET A 223 4.44 3.64 23.18
C MET A 223 4.32 2.27 22.50
N GLU A 224 5.41 1.54 22.33
CA GLU A 224 5.42 0.24 21.67
C GLU A 224 4.71 -0.83 22.50
N LYS A 225 4.85 -0.80 23.83
CA LYS A 225 4.38 -1.87 24.73
C LYS A 225 3.06 -1.59 25.43
N GLN A 226 2.55 -0.36 25.42
CA GLN A 226 1.32 -0.04 26.12
C GLN A 226 0.12 -0.83 25.61
N TYR A 227 -0.69 -1.38 26.53
CA TYR A 227 -1.93 -2.10 26.22
C TYR A 227 -1.77 -3.29 25.25
N THR A 228 -0.62 -3.95 25.28
CA THR A 228 -0.36 -5.17 24.48
C THR A 228 -0.64 -6.45 25.22
N GLU A 229 -0.83 -6.39 26.52
CA GLU A 229 -1.20 -7.56 27.33
C GLU A 229 -2.49 -8.20 26.84
N TYR A 230 -2.57 -9.52 26.92
CA TYR A 230 -3.82 -10.26 26.71
C TYR A 230 -4.56 -10.40 28.04
N ASN A 231 -5.66 -9.69 28.21
CA ASN A 231 -6.45 -9.71 29.44
C ASN A 231 -7.95 -9.51 29.15
N PRO A 232 -8.66 -10.57 28.72
CA PRO A 232 -10.09 -10.52 28.41
C PRO A 232 -10.96 -10.09 29.61
N ASP A 233 -10.60 -10.49 30.83
CA ASP A 233 -11.36 -10.14 32.02
C ASP A 233 -11.32 -8.64 32.31
N LYS A 234 -10.14 -8.03 32.23
CA LYS A 234 -9.97 -6.59 32.36
C LYS A 234 -10.67 -5.84 31.20
N ALA A 235 -10.60 -6.39 29.99
CA ALA A 235 -11.32 -5.83 28.83
C ALA A 235 -12.83 -5.81 29.10
N ASN A 236 -13.40 -6.89 29.60
CA ASN A 236 -14.82 -6.98 29.94
C ASN A 236 -15.20 -5.97 31.04
N GLN A 237 -14.39 -5.85 32.11
CA GLN A 237 -14.63 -4.85 33.17
C GLN A 237 -14.65 -3.43 32.64
N ILE A 238 -13.74 -3.09 31.72
CA ILE A 238 -13.73 -1.77 31.08
C ILE A 238 -15.00 -1.57 30.24
N LEU A 239 -15.39 -2.55 29.44
CA LEU A 239 -16.60 -2.46 28.61
C LEU A 239 -17.86 -2.31 29.49
N ASP A 240 -17.95 -3.02 30.59
CA ASP A 240 -19.05 -2.89 31.55
C ASP A 240 -19.11 -1.48 32.15
N SER A 241 -17.95 -0.92 32.53
CA SER A 241 -17.85 0.46 33.05
C SER A 241 -18.29 1.53 32.04
N LEU A 242 -18.23 1.23 30.75
CA LEU A 242 -18.69 2.09 29.66
C LEU A 242 -20.21 1.92 29.35
N GLY A 243 -20.94 1.14 30.16
CA GLY A 243 -22.37 0.88 30.00
C GLY A 243 -22.69 -0.13 28.92
N LEU A 244 -21.74 -0.99 28.59
CA LEU A 244 -21.91 -2.17 27.71
C LEU A 244 -22.09 -3.46 28.51
N ASP A 245 -22.71 -3.37 29.68
CA ASP A 245 -22.94 -4.45 30.65
C ASP A 245 -24.20 -5.27 30.36
N LYS A 246 -25.02 -4.86 29.41
CA LYS A 246 -26.24 -5.56 29.01
C LYS A 246 -25.99 -6.43 27.77
N TYR A 247 -26.68 -7.58 27.76
CA TYR A 247 -26.55 -8.57 26.70
C TYR A 247 -27.90 -8.88 26.09
N ASP A 248 -27.95 -9.26 24.84
CA ASP A 248 -29.13 -9.83 24.20
C ASP A 248 -29.26 -11.34 24.48
N GLU A 249 -30.29 -11.96 23.93
CA GLU A 249 -30.61 -13.39 24.10
C GLU A 249 -29.50 -14.31 23.56
N ASP A 250 -28.69 -13.81 22.58
CA ASP A 250 -27.58 -14.54 21.98
C ASP A 250 -26.24 -14.30 22.74
N GLY A 251 -26.26 -13.49 23.81
CA GLY A 251 -25.07 -13.18 24.61
C GLY A 251 -24.17 -12.06 24.03
N TYR A 252 -24.67 -11.25 23.10
CA TYR A 252 -23.92 -10.10 22.56
C TYR A 252 -24.22 -8.82 23.35
N ARG A 253 -23.20 -8.01 23.56
CA ARG A 253 -23.30 -6.72 24.27
C ARG A 253 -24.24 -5.76 23.55
N LEU A 254 -25.05 -5.04 24.32
CA LEU A 254 -25.95 -3.99 23.85
C LEU A 254 -25.32 -2.62 24.08
N MET A 255 -25.46 -1.74 23.11
CA MET A 255 -25.14 -0.32 23.24
C MET A 255 -26.24 0.41 24.05
N LYS A 256 -25.97 1.63 24.51
CA LYS A 256 -26.91 2.46 25.28
C LYS A 256 -28.28 2.69 24.61
N ASN A 257 -28.37 2.54 23.30
CA ASN A 257 -29.62 2.62 22.53
C ASN A 257 -30.38 1.27 22.42
N GLY A 258 -29.94 0.25 23.14
CA GLY A 258 -30.53 -1.09 23.15
C GLY A 258 -30.22 -1.95 21.92
N LYS A 259 -29.41 -1.45 20.97
CA LYS A 259 -28.99 -2.22 19.79
C LYS A 259 -27.72 -3.01 20.10
N ARG A 260 -27.58 -4.18 19.47
CA ARG A 260 -26.38 -5.02 19.54
C ARG A 260 -25.14 -4.21 19.10
N LEU A 261 -24.07 -4.30 19.86
CA LEU A 261 -22.78 -3.74 19.47
C LEU A 261 -22.18 -4.59 18.33
N ARG A 262 -22.21 -4.03 17.15
CA ARG A 262 -21.65 -4.66 15.94
C ARG A 262 -20.51 -3.81 15.39
N ILE A 263 -19.33 -4.37 15.30
CA ILE A 263 -18.16 -3.76 14.67
C ILE A 263 -18.00 -4.37 13.28
N GLU A 264 -17.91 -3.53 12.27
CA GLU A 264 -17.71 -3.94 10.88
C GLU A 264 -16.26 -3.66 10.50
N PHE A 265 -15.57 -4.69 9.98
CA PHE A 265 -14.21 -4.58 9.49
C PHE A 265 -14.23 -4.40 7.98
N LEU A 266 -13.53 -3.36 7.49
CA LEU A 266 -13.27 -3.18 6.09
C LEU A 266 -11.85 -3.64 5.80
N THR A 267 -11.71 -4.64 4.95
CA THR A 267 -10.41 -5.17 4.51
C THR A 267 -10.27 -5.03 3.01
N ALA A 268 -9.04 -4.88 2.54
CA ALA A 268 -8.74 -4.88 1.12
C ALA A 268 -8.40 -6.31 0.65
N SER A 269 -9.04 -6.77 -0.41
CA SER A 269 -8.84 -8.13 -0.94
C SER A 269 -7.57 -8.31 -1.77
N PHE A 270 -6.86 -7.23 -2.05
CA PHE A 270 -5.62 -7.28 -2.84
C PHE A 270 -4.34 -7.47 -2.00
N LEU A 271 -4.48 -7.64 -0.69
CA LEU A 271 -3.36 -7.86 0.24
C LEU A 271 -3.13 -9.36 0.47
#